data_9e8de3808a5dc76d9f6bea01f3987236
#
_entry.id   9e8de3808a5dc76d9f6bea01f3987236
#
_cell.length_a   1.000
_cell.length_b   1.000
_cell.length_c   1.000
_cell.angle_alpha   90.00
_cell.angle_beta   90.00
_cell.angle_gamma   90.00
#
_symmetry.space_group_name_H-M   'P 1'
#
loop_
_entity.id
_entity.type
_entity.pdbx_description
1 polymer ?
#
loop_
_entity_poly.entity_id
_entity_poly.type
_entity_poly.pdbx_seq_one_letter_code
_entity_poly.pdbx_strand_id
1 'polypeptide(L)'
;VNFLLFDYKGEFSDIQNNHWLSHFDVDRSCILDPIEHPLPFTPFKDFSGRPINEINLYSSEMASALCSIDRVSASANMNNRLSEAIVEAYKKTDGAPITFSMMLEEYQAKMTDPAKDDSISSVLKQLVRANIFEEEDKADLIGDCYIIKMDGYPKDGPIAKAIVYFIISKLNNIYEQLEKQA
;
A
#
# COMPACT_ATOMS: atom_id res chain seq x y z
N VAL A 1 -10.78 -15.76 -16.43
CA VAL A 1 -10.26 -15.83 -15.05
C VAL A 1 -9.36 -14.63 -14.83
N ASN A 2 -9.74 -13.75 -13.89
CA ASN A 2 -8.93 -12.60 -13.53
C ASN A 2 -7.79 -13.04 -12.61
N PHE A 3 -6.65 -12.38 -12.72
CA PHE A 3 -5.48 -12.65 -11.89
C PHE A 3 -4.70 -11.38 -11.59
N LEU A 4 -3.91 -11.43 -10.53
CA LEU A 4 -2.91 -10.45 -10.18
C LEU A 4 -1.57 -11.15 -9.95
N LEU A 5 -0.55 -10.70 -10.65
CA LEU A 5 0.80 -11.28 -10.61
C LEU A 5 1.82 -10.23 -10.20
N PHE A 6 2.68 -10.57 -9.26
CA PHE A 6 3.88 -9.78 -8.94
C PHE A 6 5.08 -10.32 -9.69
N ASP A 7 5.54 -9.59 -10.70
CA ASP A 7 6.63 -10.01 -11.59
C ASP A 7 7.99 -9.50 -11.10
N TYR A 8 8.66 -10.30 -10.29
CA TYR A 8 9.98 -9.98 -9.73
C TYR A 8 11.16 -10.16 -10.68
N LYS A 9 10.94 -10.79 -11.84
CA LYS A 9 12.00 -11.09 -12.80
C LYS A 9 11.83 -10.36 -14.14
N GLY A 10 10.69 -9.70 -14.35
CA GLY A 10 10.36 -9.07 -15.63
C GLY A 10 10.00 -10.07 -16.76
N GLU A 11 9.83 -11.36 -16.43
CA GLU A 11 9.54 -12.40 -17.42
C GLU A 11 8.11 -12.33 -17.96
N PHE A 12 7.16 -11.93 -17.12
CA PHE A 12 5.74 -11.89 -17.47
C PHE A 12 5.29 -10.53 -18.01
N SER A 13 6.04 -9.48 -17.75
CA SER A 13 5.80 -8.15 -18.32
C SER A 13 6.29 -8.02 -19.76
N ASP A 14 7.06 -8.97 -20.27
CA ASP A 14 7.43 -9.07 -21.67
C ASP A 14 6.39 -9.90 -22.45
N ILE A 15 5.27 -9.24 -22.81
CA ILE A 15 4.15 -9.88 -23.54
C ILE A 15 4.59 -10.47 -24.88
N GLN A 16 5.58 -9.89 -25.55
CA GLN A 16 6.02 -10.34 -26.86
C GLN A 16 6.68 -11.72 -26.83
N ASN A 17 7.29 -12.07 -25.69
CA ASN A 17 8.00 -13.33 -25.51
C ASN A 17 7.23 -14.35 -24.66
N ASN A 18 6.08 -13.98 -24.10
CA ASN A 18 5.26 -14.85 -23.27
C ASN A 18 4.00 -15.34 -23.97
N HIS A 19 4.12 -16.42 -24.73
CA HIS A 19 3.01 -16.99 -25.50
C HIS A 19 1.81 -17.45 -24.65
N TRP A 20 2.04 -17.84 -23.40
CA TRP A 20 0.93 -18.29 -22.54
C TRP A 20 0.02 -17.16 -22.08
N LEU A 21 0.51 -15.92 -22.01
CA LEU A 21 -0.29 -14.74 -21.68
C LEU A 21 -1.37 -14.46 -22.71
N SER A 22 -1.16 -14.87 -23.97
CA SER A 22 -2.16 -14.71 -25.03
C SER A 22 -3.46 -15.49 -24.77
N HIS A 23 -3.43 -16.48 -23.88
CA HIS A 23 -4.63 -17.22 -23.48
C HIS A 23 -5.50 -16.48 -22.48
N PHE A 24 -5.03 -15.36 -21.92
CA PHE A 24 -5.70 -14.59 -20.86
C PHE A 24 -6.15 -13.20 -21.33
N ASP A 25 -6.09 -12.90 -22.61
CA ASP A 25 -6.38 -11.56 -23.17
C ASP A 25 -5.59 -10.42 -22.49
N VAL A 26 -4.37 -10.72 -22.06
CA VAL A 26 -3.48 -9.75 -21.41
C VAL A 26 -2.84 -8.86 -22.48
N ASP A 27 -3.10 -7.58 -22.40
CA ASP A 27 -2.46 -6.57 -23.21
C ASP A 27 -1.53 -5.65 -22.37
N ARG A 28 -0.98 -4.63 -23.01
CA ARG A 28 -0.07 -3.70 -22.34
C ARG A 28 -0.73 -2.91 -21.21
N SER A 29 -2.05 -2.70 -21.25
CA SER A 29 -2.79 -1.98 -20.21
C SER A 29 -2.86 -2.78 -18.90
N CYS A 30 -2.68 -4.09 -18.97
CA CYS A 30 -2.61 -4.96 -17.80
C CYS A 30 -1.27 -4.89 -17.06
N ILE A 31 -0.22 -4.32 -17.67
CA ILE A 31 1.10 -4.20 -17.07
C ILE A 31 1.18 -2.88 -16.32
N LEU A 32 1.38 -2.96 -15.01
CA LEU A 32 1.56 -1.83 -14.13
C LEU A 32 3.03 -1.73 -13.71
N ASP A 33 3.67 -0.62 -14.05
CA ASP A 33 5.04 -0.31 -13.65
C ASP A 33 5.04 0.84 -12.63
N PRO A 34 5.14 0.56 -11.33
CA PRO A 34 5.06 1.59 -10.31
C PRO A 34 6.28 2.52 -10.26
N ILE A 35 7.35 2.23 -11.03
CA ILE A 35 8.47 3.17 -11.22
C ILE A 35 8.10 4.26 -12.22
N GLU A 36 7.39 3.90 -13.30
CA GLU A 36 7.01 4.84 -14.35
C GLU A 36 5.77 5.65 -13.98
N HIS A 37 4.77 4.97 -13.40
CA HIS A 37 3.49 5.58 -13.02
C HIS A 37 2.96 4.98 -11.70
N PRO A 38 2.35 5.79 -10.82
CA PRO A 38 1.69 5.25 -9.64
C PRO A 38 0.65 4.18 -10.01
N LEU A 39 0.52 3.17 -9.16
CA LEU A 39 -0.53 2.16 -9.28
C LEU A 39 -1.90 2.83 -9.20
N PRO A 40 -2.87 2.48 -10.06
CA PRO A 40 -4.11 3.24 -10.28
C PRO A 40 -5.17 3.05 -9.19
N PHE A 41 -4.75 2.96 -7.95
CA PHE A 41 -5.63 2.83 -6.78
C PHE A 41 -4.96 3.34 -5.51
N THR A 42 -5.80 3.74 -4.54
CA THR A 42 -5.32 4.04 -3.19
C THR A 42 -5.14 2.75 -2.38
N PRO A 43 -4.05 2.61 -1.60
CA PRO A 43 -3.86 1.45 -0.74
C PRO A 43 -4.67 1.53 0.56
N PHE A 44 -5.23 2.70 0.88
CA PHE A 44 -5.88 2.97 2.15
C PHE A 44 -7.39 2.77 2.09
N LYS A 45 -7.95 2.22 3.16
CA LYS A 45 -9.38 1.94 3.29
C LYS A 45 -10.15 3.24 3.54
N ASP A 46 -11.38 3.33 2.98
CA ASP A 46 -12.33 4.40 3.26
C ASP A 46 -13.16 4.04 4.51
N PHE A 47 -13.13 4.93 5.50
CA PHE A 47 -13.89 4.85 6.75
C PHE A 47 -14.90 5.97 6.89
N SER A 48 -15.24 6.68 5.81
CA SER A 48 -16.23 7.75 5.85
C SER A 48 -17.55 7.28 6.45
N GLY A 49 -18.01 7.97 7.50
CA GLY A 49 -19.23 7.61 8.22
C GLY A 49 -19.14 6.35 9.09
N ARG A 50 -17.96 5.79 9.30
CA ARG A 50 -17.76 4.60 10.12
C ARG A 50 -17.34 4.94 11.56
N PRO A 51 -17.60 4.03 12.53
CA PRO A 51 -17.18 4.23 13.92
C PRO A 51 -15.67 4.35 14.05
N ILE A 52 -15.21 5.22 14.96
CA ILE A 52 -13.78 5.42 15.26
C ILE A 52 -13.07 4.13 15.68
N ASN A 53 -13.77 3.18 16.28
CA ASN A 53 -13.19 1.91 16.68
C ASN A 53 -12.69 1.07 15.50
N GLU A 54 -13.31 1.16 14.33
CA GLU A 54 -12.84 0.50 13.11
C GLU A 54 -11.52 1.12 12.63
N ILE A 55 -11.39 2.44 12.69
CA ILE A 55 -10.15 3.16 12.38
C ILE A 55 -9.04 2.77 13.37
N ASN A 56 -9.35 2.69 14.66
CA ASN A 56 -8.38 2.31 15.69
C ASN A 56 -7.83 0.91 15.46
N LEU A 57 -8.69 -0.06 15.14
CA LEU A 57 -8.26 -1.44 14.84
C LEU A 57 -7.38 -1.49 13.60
N TYR A 58 -7.86 -0.91 12.51
CA TYR A 58 -7.11 -0.86 11.25
C TYR A 58 -5.75 -0.17 11.40
N SER A 59 -5.70 0.93 12.17
CA SER A 59 -4.47 1.68 12.41
C SER A 59 -3.44 0.87 13.20
N SER A 60 -3.89 0.07 14.17
CA SER A 60 -3.01 -0.83 14.93
C SER A 60 -2.44 -1.95 14.07
N GLU A 61 -3.26 -2.55 13.21
CA GLU A 61 -2.85 -3.60 12.29
C GLU A 61 -1.87 -3.05 11.24
N MET A 62 -2.17 -1.90 10.65
CA MET A 62 -1.29 -1.25 9.69
C MET A 62 0.04 -0.82 10.30
N ALA A 63 0.03 -0.25 11.50
CA ALA A 63 1.26 0.12 12.20
C ALA A 63 2.15 -1.10 12.46
N SER A 64 1.56 -2.20 12.92
CA SER A 64 2.28 -3.46 13.15
C SER A 64 2.88 -4.02 11.85
N ALA A 65 2.13 -3.96 10.76
CA ALA A 65 2.60 -4.41 9.45
C ALA A 65 3.77 -3.54 8.94
N LEU A 66 3.64 -2.21 8.99
CA LEU A 66 4.69 -1.28 8.57
C LEU A 66 5.96 -1.43 9.43
N CYS A 67 5.81 -1.67 10.74
CA CYS A 67 6.94 -1.94 11.63
C CYS A 67 7.68 -3.26 11.31
N SER A 68 7.01 -4.20 10.64
CA SER A 68 7.60 -5.50 10.25
C SER A 68 8.08 -5.56 8.81
N ILE A 69 7.78 -4.57 7.99
CA ILE A 69 8.17 -4.51 6.57
C ILE A 69 9.69 -4.51 6.37
N ASP A 70 10.40 -3.77 7.19
CA ASP A 70 11.85 -3.80 7.20
C ASP A 70 12.34 -4.51 8.47
N ARG A 71 13.56 -5.06 8.46
CA ARG A 71 14.23 -5.63 9.64
C ARG A 71 14.49 -4.59 10.73
N VAL A 72 13.70 -3.55 10.71
CA VAL A 72 13.71 -2.47 11.66
C VAL A 72 13.21 -3.01 12.98
N SER A 73 14.06 -2.98 13.98
CA SER A 73 13.64 -3.17 15.36
C SER A 73 12.83 -1.93 15.82
N ALA A 74 11.57 -1.84 15.32
CA ALA A 74 10.67 -0.83 15.81
C ALA A 74 10.32 -1.14 17.27
N SER A 75 10.55 -0.18 18.16
CA SER A 75 10.15 -0.31 19.56
C SER A 75 8.62 -0.28 19.68
N ALA A 76 8.10 -0.82 20.78
CA ALA A 76 6.67 -0.72 21.07
C ALA A 76 6.17 0.74 21.06
N ASN A 77 7.01 1.68 21.51
CA ASN A 77 6.67 3.11 21.47
C ASN A 77 6.57 3.66 20.05
N MET A 78 7.40 3.20 19.12
CA MET A 78 7.35 3.61 17.72
C MET A 78 6.10 3.05 17.04
N ASN A 79 5.75 1.79 17.33
CA ASN A 79 4.52 1.16 16.84
C ASN A 79 3.28 1.92 17.33
N ASN A 80 3.18 2.22 18.62
CA ASN A 80 2.08 2.99 19.19
C ASN A 80 1.99 4.40 18.58
N ARG A 81 3.12 5.08 18.43
CA ARG A 81 3.16 6.40 17.80
C ARG A 81 2.66 6.34 16.35
N LEU A 82 3.03 5.31 15.59
CA LEU A 82 2.58 5.15 14.22
C LEU A 82 1.07 4.86 14.17
N SER A 83 0.57 3.99 15.04
CA SER A 83 -0.87 3.72 15.14
C SER A 83 -1.67 5.00 15.44
N GLU A 84 -1.23 5.80 16.40
CA GLU A 84 -1.85 7.08 16.73
C GLU A 84 -1.76 8.09 15.58
N ALA A 85 -0.63 8.13 14.85
CA ALA A 85 -0.46 8.99 13.69
C ALA A 85 -1.44 8.65 12.57
N ILE A 86 -1.68 7.36 12.32
CA ILE A 86 -2.65 6.90 11.33
C ILE A 86 -4.07 7.32 11.75
N VAL A 87 -4.43 7.16 13.03
CA VAL A 87 -5.75 7.60 13.54
C VAL A 87 -5.94 9.11 13.35
N GLU A 88 -4.93 9.92 13.68
CA GLU A 88 -5.02 11.38 13.52
C GLU A 88 -5.11 11.78 12.04
N ALA A 89 -4.40 11.10 11.15
CA ALA A 89 -4.53 11.33 9.71
C ALA A 89 -5.97 11.06 9.23
N TYR A 90 -6.58 9.94 9.66
CA TYR A 90 -7.99 9.65 9.34
C TYR A 90 -8.98 10.63 9.94
N LYS A 91 -8.74 11.16 11.13
CA LYS A 91 -9.58 12.22 11.70
C LYS A 91 -9.55 13.49 10.86
N LYS A 92 -8.39 13.85 10.31
CA LYS A 92 -8.24 15.03 9.44
C LYS A 92 -8.96 14.90 8.09
N THR A 93 -9.14 13.68 7.61
CA THR A 93 -9.88 13.39 6.36
C THR A 93 -11.35 13.04 6.59
N ASP A 94 -11.83 13.11 7.83
CA ASP A 94 -13.19 12.65 8.20
C ASP A 94 -13.47 11.20 7.77
N GLY A 95 -12.45 10.35 7.90
CA GLY A 95 -12.49 8.94 7.54
C GLY A 95 -12.20 8.60 6.08
N ALA A 96 -12.06 9.59 5.20
CA ALA A 96 -11.65 9.34 3.82
C ALA A 96 -10.21 8.78 3.74
N PRO A 97 -9.84 8.10 2.65
CA PRO A 97 -8.49 7.54 2.50
C PRO A 97 -7.40 8.58 2.76
N ILE A 98 -6.39 8.17 3.51
CA ILE A 98 -5.21 8.98 3.82
C ILE A 98 -4.12 8.80 2.78
N THR A 99 -3.01 9.51 2.93
CA THR A 99 -1.78 9.33 2.14
C THR A 99 -0.59 9.01 3.04
N PHE A 100 0.49 8.48 2.46
CA PHE A 100 1.74 8.30 3.21
C PHE A 100 2.32 9.62 3.70
N SER A 101 2.12 10.71 2.96
CA SER A 101 2.54 12.06 3.37
C SER A 101 1.85 12.50 4.65
N MET A 102 0.53 12.34 4.71
CA MET A 102 -0.26 12.65 5.92
C MET A 102 0.18 11.80 7.11
N MET A 103 0.40 10.50 6.87
CA MET A 103 0.88 9.58 7.91
C MET A 103 2.25 10.02 8.44
N LEU A 104 3.17 10.42 7.57
CA LEU A 104 4.49 10.92 7.93
C LEU A 104 4.41 12.20 8.74
N GLU A 105 3.60 13.17 8.31
CA GLU A 105 3.37 14.43 9.02
C GLU A 105 2.88 14.20 10.45
N GLU A 106 1.85 13.36 10.63
CA GLU A 106 1.31 13.04 11.95
C GLU A 106 2.31 12.27 12.82
N TYR A 107 3.09 11.38 12.21
CA TYR A 107 4.12 10.64 12.92
C TYR A 107 5.23 11.58 13.43
N GLN A 108 5.71 12.47 12.57
CA GLN A 108 6.75 13.46 12.93
C GLN A 108 6.27 14.45 13.99
N ALA A 109 5.01 14.87 13.94
CA ALA A 109 4.42 15.76 14.97
C ALA A 109 4.43 15.13 16.37
N LYS A 110 4.50 13.81 16.47
CA LYS A 110 4.56 13.06 17.75
C LYS A 110 5.98 12.66 18.15
N MET A 111 6.99 12.96 17.34
CA MET A 111 8.39 12.71 17.68
C MET A 111 8.93 13.77 18.64
N THR A 112 9.78 13.34 19.59
CA THR A 112 10.46 14.26 20.51
C THR A 112 11.42 15.18 19.79
N ASP A 113 12.09 14.65 18.75
CA ASP A 113 13.02 15.40 17.89
C ASP A 113 12.68 15.09 16.42
N PRO A 114 11.79 15.85 15.78
CA PRO A 114 11.41 15.62 14.38
C PRO A 114 12.55 15.81 13.36
N ALA A 115 13.65 16.45 13.77
CA ALA A 115 14.82 16.64 12.91
C ALA A 115 15.69 15.37 12.80
N LYS A 116 15.53 14.44 13.73
CA LYS A 116 16.22 13.14 13.71
C LYS A 116 15.27 12.06 13.25
N ASP A 117 15.59 11.47 12.10
CA ASP A 117 14.85 10.31 11.63
C ASP A 117 15.06 9.10 12.54
N ASP A 118 13.96 8.45 12.87
CA ASP A 118 13.98 7.08 13.36
C ASP A 118 13.72 6.11 12.19
N SER A 119 13.71 4.83 12.47
CA SER A 119 13.52 3.81 11.44
C SER A 119 12.17 3.90 10.74
N ILE A 120 11.10 4.28 11.46
CA ILE A 120 9.75 4.41 10.88
C ILE A 120 9.65 5.66 10.02
N SER A 121 10.12 6.82 10.50
CA SER A 121 10.11 8.04 9.68
C SER A 121 10.96 7.87 8.41
N SER A 122 12.07 7.14 8.49
CA SER A 122 12.91 6.82 7.33
C SER A 122 12.17 5.98 6.30
N VAL A 123 11.44 4.94 6.71
CA VAL A 123 10.62 4.10 5.81
C VAL A 123 9.48 4.92 5.22
N LEU A 124 8.75 5.70 6.02
CA LEU A 124 7.67 6.55 5.52
C LEU A 124 8.16 7.57 4.49
N LYS A 125 9.32 8.19 4.71
CA LYS A 125 9.96 9.08 3.73
C LYS A 125 10.29 8.38 2.41
N GLN A 126 10.74 7.12 2.47
CA GLN A 126 10.97 6.33 1.26
C GLN A 126 9.66 6.06 0.51
N LEU A 127 8.58 5.68 1.21
CA LEU A 127 7.27 5.44 0.63
C LEU A 127 6.68 6.71 -0.01
N VAL A 128 6.79 7.87 0.66
CA VAL A 128 6.37 9.16 0.10
C VAL A 128 7.14 9.48 -1.18
N ARG A 129 8.47 9.33 -1.17
CA ARG A 129 9.30 9.61 -2.37
C ARG A 129 9.05 8.65 -3.51
N ALA A 130 8.78 7.38 -3.22
CA ALA A 130 8.52 6.38 -4.24
C ALA A 130 7.20 6.62 -4.98
N ASN A 131 6.23 7.29 -4.36
CA ASN A 131 4.95 7.66 -4.97
C ASN A 131 4.28 6.49 -5.72
N ILE A 132 4.12 5.35 -5.02
CA ILE A 132 3.76 4.08 -5.64
C ILE A 132 2.27 4.01 -6.01
N PHE A 133 1.41 4.69 -5.26
CA PHE A 133 -0.04 4.60 -5.36
C PHE A 133 -0.67 5.95 -5.67
N GLU A 134 -1.77 5.89 -6.41
CA GLU A 134 -2.66 7.05 -6.56
C GLU A 134 -3.43 7.33 -5.25
N GLU A 135 -3.95 8.53 -5.10
CA GLU A 135 -4.76 8.93 -3.94
C GLU A 135 -6.20 8.44 -4.03
N GLU A 136 -6.65 8.09 -5.24
CA GLU A 136 -8.00 7.62 -5.54
C GLU A 136 -7.98 6.32 -6.33
N ASP A 137 -9.07 5.55 -6.25
CA ASP A 137 -9.26 4.36 -7.06
C ASP A 137 -9.65 4.74 -8.49
N LYS A 138 -8.79 4.43 -9.47
CA LYS A 138 -8.98 4.66 -10.90
C LYS A 138 -9.16 3.38 -11.69
N ALA A 139 -8.95 2.21 -11.06
CA ALA A 139 -9.06 0.90 -11.68
C ALA A 139 -9.73 -0.10 -10.75
N ASP A 140 -10.40 -1.08 -11.33
CA ASP A 140 -11.00 -2.20 -10.60
C ASP A 140 -9.96 -3.32 -10.45
N LEU A 141 -9.43 -3.46 -9.24
CA LEU A 141 -8.35 -4.41 -8.94
C LEU A 141 -8.76 -5.89 -9.10
N ILE A 142 -10.06 -6.20 -9.02
CA ILE A 142 -10.58 -7.57 -9.15
C ILE A 142 -11.30 -7.83 -10.47
N GLY A 143 -11.64 -6.77 -11.21
CA GLY A 143 -12.38 -6.84 -12.47
C GLY A 143 -11.52 -7.22 -13.66
N ASP A 144 -10.19 -7.14 -13.54
CA ASP A 144 -9.25 -7.32 -14.65
C ASP A 144 -8.05 -8.21 -14.29
N CYS A 145 -7.18 -8.40 -15.28
CA CYS A 145 -5.87 -9.06 -15.09
C CYS A 145 -4.80 -8.00 -14.92
N TYR A 146 -3.92 -8.15 -13.92
CA TYR A 146 -2.82 -7.22 -13.69
C TYR A 146 -1.50 -7.95 -13.48
N ILE A 147 -0.46 -7.43 -14.12
CA ILE A 147 0.93 -7.81 -13.91
C ILE A 147 1.66 -6.59 -13.34
N ILE A 148 2.08 -6.68 -12.08
CA ILE A 148 2.79 -5.60 -11.41
C ILE A 148 4.28 -5.87 -11.54
N LYS A 149 5.01 -4.98 -12.22
CA LYS A 149 6.45 -5.06 -12.37
C LYS A 149 7.13 -4.76 -11.05
N MET A 150 7.92 -5.72 -10.58
CA MET A 150 8.67 -5.63 -9.32
C MET A 150 10.18 -5.72 -9.54
N ASP A 151 10.64 -5.97 -10.76
CA ASP A 151 12.04 -6.18 -11.11
C ASP A 151 12.93 -4.95 -10.92
N GLY A 152 12.35 -3.76 -10.91
CA GLY A 152 13.05 -2.50 -10.62
C GLY A 152 13.33 -2.23 -9.13
N TYR A 153 12.77 -3.05 -8.22
CA TYR A 153 12.94 -2.87 -6.77
C TYR A 153 13.79 -3.98 -6.15
N PRO A 154 14.63 -3.66 -5.14
CA PRO A 154 15.26 -4.70 -4.32
C PRO A 154 14.20 -5.59 -3.67
N LYS A 155 14.28 -6.92 -3.86
CA LYS A 155 13.26 -7.88 -3.38
C LYS A 155 13.03 -7.81 -1.88
N ASP A 156 14.09 -7.58 -1.12
CA ASP A 156 14.06 -7.48 0.35
C ASP A 156 13.92 -6.04 0.85
N GLY A 157 13.78 -5.08 -0.06
CA GLY A 157 13.64 -3.67 0.28
C GLY A 157 12.23 -3.32 0.80
N PRO A 158 12.10 -2.19 1.52
CA PRO A 158 10.82 -1.78 2.11
C PRO A 158 9.76 -1.48 1.06
N ILE A 159 10.13 -0.96 -0.12
CA ILE A 159 9.19 -0.59 -1.18
C ILE A 159 8.52 -1.83 -1.77
N ALA A 160 9.29 -2.86 -2.15
CA ALA A 160 8.73 -4.10 -2.70
C ALA A 160 7.77 -4.78 -1.70
N LYS A 161 8.17 -4.84 -0.43
CA LYS A 161 7.33 -5.41 0.64
C LYS A 161 6.06 -4.60 0.87
N ALA A 162 6.15 -3.26 0.82
CA ALA A 162 5.01 -2.37 0.96
C ALA A 162 4.00 -2.56 -0.18
N ILE A 163 4.46 -2.65 -1.43
CA ILE A 163 3.60 -2.90 -2.60
C ILE A 163 2.78 -4.17 -2.38
N VAL A 164 3.43 -5.28 -2.05
CA VAL A 164 2.76 -6.56 -1.85
C VAL A 164 1.77 -6.49 -0.67
N TYR A 165 2.20 -5.94 0.45
CA TYR A 165 1.35 -5.81 1.64
C TYR A 165 0.08 -4.99 1.36
N PHE A 166 0.23 -3.80 0.79
CA PHE A 166 -0.91 -2.91 0.56
C PHE A 166 -1.86 -3.43 -0.51
N ILE A 167 -1.37 -4.11 -1.54
CA ILE A 167 -2.23 -4.73 -2.55
C ILE A 167 -3.02 -5.89 -1.95
N ILE A 168 -2.39 -6.76 -1.18
CA ILE A 168 -3.08 -7.88 -0.52
C ILE A 168 -4.09 -7.34 0.50
N SER A 169 -3.74 -6.34 1.29
CA SER A 169 -4.64 -5.69 2.24
C SER A 169 -5.86 -5.09 1.53
N LYS A 170 -5.64 -4.42 0.38
CA LYS A 170 -6.73 -3.86 -0.41
C LYS A 170 -7.65 -4.95 -0.99
N LEU A 171 -7.10 -6.04 -1.51
CA LEU A 171 -7.89 -7.18 -1.98
C LEU A 171 -8.76 -7.75 -0.87
N ASN A 172 -8.20 -7.97 0.32
CA ASN A 172 -8.96 -8.45 1.47
C ASN A 172 -10.11 -7.50 1.82
N ASN A 173 -9.87 -6.19 1.83
CA ASN A 173 -10.91 -5.20 2.10
C ASN A 173 -12.03 -5.22 1.05
N ILE A 174 -11.70 -5.41 -0.23
CA ILE A 174 -12.69 -5.52 -1.31
C ILE A 174 -13.56 -6.77 -1.11
N TYR A 175 -12.96 -7.93 -0.83
CA TYR A 175 -13.70 -9.18 -0.61
C TYR A 175 -14.59 -9.12 0.62
N GLU A 176 -14.12 -8.54 1.73
CA GLU A 176 -14.96 -8.33 2.93
C GLU A 176 -16.18 -7.45 2.65
N GLN A 177 -16.05 -6.45 1.78
CA GLN A 177 -17.17 -5.60 1.38
C GLN A 177 -18.18 -6.36 0.53
N LEU A 178 -17.71 -7.20 -0.40
CA LEU A 178 -18.58 -8.03 -1.23
C LEU A 178 -19.36 -9.07 -0.41
N GLU A 179 -18.71 -9.71 0.57
CA GLU A 179 -19.38 -10.65 1.48
C GLU A 179 -20.49 -9.99 2.31
N LYS A 180 -20.30 -8.74 2.73
CA LYS A 180 -21.33 -7.99 3.50
C LYS A 180 -22.52 -7.54 2.64
N GLN A 181 -22.37 -7.52 1.32
CA GLN A 181 -23.43 -7.16 0.37
C GLN A 181 -24.21 -8.37 -0.15
N ALA A 182 -23.67 -9.57 0.00
CA ALA A 182 -24.29 -10.82 -0.39
C ALA A 182 -25.27 -11.33 0.68
#